data_131bb7aeb5b15656b355deafb1626560
#
_entry.id   131bb7aeb5b15656b355deafb1626560
#
_cell.length_a   1.000
_cell.length_b   1.000
_cell.length_c   1.000
_cell.angle_alpha   90.00
_cell.angle_beta   90.00
_cell.angle_gamma   90.00
#
_symmetry.space_group_name_H-M   'P 1'
#
loop_
_entity.id
_entity.type
_entity.pdbx_description
1 polymer ?
#
loop_
_entity_poly.entity_id
_entity_poly.type
_entity_poly.pdbx_seq_one_letter_code
_entity_poly.pdbx_strand_id
1 'polypeptide(L)'
;MMQVGRGTMAGDRAVRSLAAEAGLTLIELVITCAILITLSTAALPVARFTITRQKEAILRYDLRQMRDAIDRYKDVADKNMIQVKVGTEGYPPDLETLVKGVNMMGAPDRKIRFLRAIPVDPITGKKEWGMRSVQDDADSNSWGGQDVFDVFSKSTGTALDGTKYSDW
;
A
#
# COMPACT_ATOMS: atom_id res chain seq x y z
N MET A 1 34.79 -82.70 37.71
CA MET A 1 33.44 -82.55 38.27
C MET A 1 32.86 -81.31 37.55
N MET A 2 32.05 -81.54 36.51
CA MET A 2 30.65 -81.09 36.34
C MET A 2 30.50 -79.53 36.47
N GLN A 3 29.86 -78.81 35.61
CA GLN A 3 28.74 -78.92 34.65
C GLN A 3 28.76 -77.67 33.74
N VAL A 4 28.64 -77.80 32.46
CA VAL A 4 27.52 -77.55 31.55
C VAL A 4 26.54 -76.45 31.98
N GLY A 5 26.52 -75.34 31.22
CA GLY A 5 25.53 -74.30 31.25
C GLY A 5 25.33 -73.72 29.85
N ARG A 6 24.24 -74.09 29.22
CA ARG A 6 23.79 -73.80 27.88
C ARG A 6 23.57 -72.32 27.66
N GLY A 7 24.05 -71.87 26.56
CA GLY A 7 23.71 -70.57 26.02
C GLY A 7 22.31 -70.51 25.40
N THR A 8 21.68 -69.39 25.49
CA THR A 8 20.47 -69.06 24.74
C THR A 8 20.81 -67.95 23.74
N MET A 9 20.76 -68.29 22.46
CA MET A 9 20.74 -67.36 21.40
C MET A 9 19.45 -66.55 21.46
N ALA A 10 19.52 -65.31 21.83
CA ALA A 10 18.47 -64.30 21.60
C ALA A 10 18.67 -63.74 20.22
N GLY A 11 17.82 -64.13 19.29
CA GLY A 11 17.81 -63.67 17.96
C GLY A 11 17.43 -62.18 17.95
N ASP A 12 18.37 -61.41 17.48
CA ASP A 12 18.14 -60.01 17.12
C ASP A 12 17.25 -59.98 15.87
N ARG A 13 15.94 -59.87 16.10
CA ARG A 13 14.97 -59.60 15.04
C ARG A 13 15.08 -58.10 14.74
N ALA A 14 16.01 -57.76 13.87
CA ALA A 14 16.00 -56.48 13.18
C ALA A 14 14.64 -56.36 12.48
N VAL A 15 13.74 -55.61 13.11
CA VAL A 15 12.53 -55.12 12.49
C VAL A 15 12.98 -54.12 11.42
N ARG A 16 13.27 -54.62 10.22
CA ARG A 16 13.32 -53.80 9.03
C ARG A 16 11.92 -53.21 8.85
N SER A 17 11.72 -51.99 9.28
CA SER A 17 10.59 -51.20 8.82
C SER A 17 10.74 -51.04 7.30
N LEU A 18 10.00 -51.86 6.59
CA LEU A 18 9.74 -51.62 5.17
C LEU A 18 8.99 -50.29 5.10
N ALA A 19 9.71 -49.20 5.03
CA ALA A 19 9.16 -47.99 4.46
C ALA A 19 8.74 -48.38 3.04
N ALA A 20 7.47 -48.68 2.89
CA ALA A 20 6.87 -48.87 1.59
C ALA A 20 7.13 -47.60 0.79
N GLU A 21 8.07 -47.67 -0.14
CA GLU A 21 8.18 -46.66 -1.20
C GLU A 21 6.90 -46.81 -2.04
N ALA A 22 5.85 -46.15 -1.58
CA ALA A 22 4.62 -46.03 -2.35
C ALA A 22 4.93 -45.14 -3.56
N GLY A 23 5.36 -45.73 -4.64
CA GLY A 23 5.48 -45.03 -5.94
C GLY A 23 4.10 -44.54 -6.33
N LEU A 24 4.03 -43.24 -6.64
CA LEU A 24 2.83 -42.61 -7.18
C LEU A 24 2.39 -43.33 -8.47
N THR A 25 1.14 -43.72 -8.55
CA THR A 25 0.58 -44.30 -9.77
C THR A 25 0.37 -43.17 -10.77
N LEU A 26 0.46 -43.49 -12.07
CA LEU A 26 0.23 -42.53 -13.14
C LEU A 26 -1.15 -41.88 -13.02
N ILE A 27 -2.17 -42.66 -12.65
CA ILE A 27 -3.53 -42.16 -12.46
C ILE A 27 -3.64 -41.19 -11.26
N GLU A 28 -2.94 -41.48 -10.17
CA GLU A 28 -2.90 -40.58 -9.02
C GLU A 28 -2.22 -39.26 -9.36
N LEU A 29 -1.12 -39.30 -10.13
CA LEU A 29 -0.50 -38.07 -10.63
C LEU A 29 -1.45 -37.25 -11.50
N VAL A 30 -2.21 -37.87 -12.41
CA VAL A 30 -3.17 -37.18 -13.26
C VAL A 30 -4.29 -36.55 -12.44
N ILE A 31 -4.83 -37.27 -11.45
CA ILE A 31 -5.89 -36.77 -10.59
C ILE A 31 -5.38 -35.61 -9.72
N THR A 32 -4.20 -35.73 -9.12
CA THR A 32 -3.63 -34.65 -8.30
C THR A 32 -3.33 -33.41 -9.13
N CYS A 33 -2.80 -33.56 -10.34
CA CYS A 33 -2.60 -32.44 -11.26
C CYS A 33 -3.94 -31.76 -11.64
N ALA A 34 -4.99 -32.55 -11.92
CA ALA A 34 -6.31 -32.01 -12.26
C ALA A 34 -6.89 -31.19 -11.09
N ILE A 35 -6.77 -31.69 -9.86
CA ILE A 35 -7.21 -30.97 -8.65
C ILE A 35 -6.40 -29.68 -8.46
N LEU A 36 -5.08 -29.73 -8.59
CA LEU A 36 -4.22 -28.55 -8.45
C LEU A 36 -4.53 -27.47 -9.49
N ILE A 37 -4.80 -27.85 -10.73
CA ILE A 37 -5.18 -26.92 -11.79
C ILE A 37 -6.53 -26.26 -11.46
N THR A 38 -7.52 -27.02 -11.03
CA THR A 38 -8.83 -26.46 -10.68
C THR A 38 -8.77 -25.51 -9.49
N LEU A 39 -8.01 -25.83 -8.46
CA LEU A 39 -7.78 -24.94 -7.32
C LEU A 39 -7.00 -23.69 -7.70
N SER A 40 -5.99 -23.81 -8.56
CA SER A 40 -5.18 -22.68 -9.01
C SER A 40 -5.98 -21.65 -9.80
N THR A 41 -6.97 -22.08 -10.60
CA THR A 41 -7.81 -21.15 -11.36
C THR A 41 -8.68 -20.26 -10.47
N ALA A 42 -9.10 -20.75 -9.32
CA ALA A 42 -9.88 -20.00 -8.34
C ALA A 42 -9.03 -19.02 -7.51
N ALA A 43 -7.76 -19.33 -7.28
CA ALA A 43 -6.87 -18.53 -6.42
C ALA A 43 -6.46 -17.17 -7.05
N LEU A 44 -6.27 -17.13 -8.37
CA LEU A 44 -5.80 -15.92 -9.09
C LEU A 44 -6.72 -14.70 -8.95
N PRO A 45 -8.05 -14.79 -9.15
CA PRO A 45 -8.94 -13.64 -9.03
C PRO A 45 -8.97 -13.11 -7.58
N VAL A 46 -8.96 -13.97 -6.58
CA VAL A 46 -8.96 -13.57 -5.16
C VAL A 46 -7.71 -12.76 -4.81
N ALA A 47 -6.54 -13.19 -5.28
CA ALA A 47 -5.29 -12.49 -5.03
C ALA A 47 -5.31 -11.08 -5.64
N ARG A 48 -5.81 -10.91 -6.87
CA ARG A 48 -5.92 -9.60 -7.53
C ARG A 48 -6.86 -8.66 -6.76
N PHE A 49 -8.00 -9.14 -6.32
CA PHE A 49 -8.94 -8.37 -5.51
C PHE A 49 -8.30 -7.85 -4.20
N THR A 50 -7.56 -8.70 -3.52
CA THR A 50 -6.89 -8.32 -2.27
C THR A 50 -5.83 -7.24 -2.48
N ILE A 51 -5.01 -7.37 -3.54
CA ILE A 51 -4.00 -6.37 -3.89
C ILE A 51 -4.65 -5.02 -4.23
N THR A 52 -5.74 -5.02 -5.02
CA THR A 52 -6.44 -3.79 -5.37
C THR A 52 -7.03 -3.11 -4.14
N ARG A 53 -7.69 -3.86 -3.24
CA ARG A 53 -8.19 -3.32 -1.96
C ARG A 53 -7.10 -2.69 -1.10
N GLN A 54 -5.93 -3.33 -1.03
CA GLN A 54 -4.80 -2.76 -0.29
C GLN A 54 -4.34 -1.45 -0.90
N LYS A 55 -4.19 -1.39 -2.23
CA LYS A 55 -3.80 -0.16 -2.93
C LYS A 55 -4.83 0.96 -2.73
N GLU A 56 -6.11 0.65 -2.80
CA GLU A 56 -7.19 1.62 -2.55
C GLU A 56 -7.17 2.15 -1.11
N ALA A 57 -6.92 1.28 -0.13
CA ALA A 57 -6.82 1.69 1.26
C ALA A 57 -5.62 2.63 1.49
N ILE A 58 -4.47 2.32 0.87
CA ILE A 58 -3.27 3.16 0.91
C ILE A 58 -3.55 4.51 0.23
N LEU A 59 -4.16 4.50 -0.97
CA LEU A 59 -4.50 5.73 -1.70
C LEU A 59 -5.38 6.65 -0.84
N ARG A 60 -6.45 6.13 -0.24
CA ARG A 60 -7.34 6.92 0.65
C ARG A 60 -6.61 7.44 1.88
N TYR A 61 -5.67 6.68 2.41
CA TYR A 61 -4.84 7.14 3.52
C TYR A 61 -3.92 8.29 3.09
N ASP A 62 -3.23 8.16 1.97
CA ASP A 62 -2.29 9.15 1.45
C ASP A 62 -3.01 10.46 1.07
N LEU A 63 -4.18 10.38 0.43
CA LEU A 63 -5.02 11.54 0.14
C LEU A 63 -5.42 12.28 1.42
N ARG A 64 -5.92 11.56 2.43
CA ARG A 64 -6.26 12.18 3.72
C ARG A 64 -5.04 12.83 4.37
N GLN A 65 -3.90 12.16 4.37
CA GLN A 65 -2.67 12.71 4.95
C GLN A 65 -2.23 14.01 4.26
N MET A 66 -2.36 14.10 2.94
CA MET A 66 -2.04 15.31 2.19
C MET A 66 -3.07 16.42 2.44
N ARG A 67 -4.36 16.11 2.43
CA ARG A 67 -5.43 17.06 2.77
C ARG A 67 -5.28 17.60 4.18
N ASP A 68 -5.03 16.75 5.16
CA ASP A 68 -4.74 17.17 6.53
C ASP A 68 -3.50 18.09 6.62
N ALA A 69 -2.52 17.90 5.76
CA ALA A 69 -1.34 18.76 5.72
C ALA A 69 -1.65 20.13 5.08
N ILE A 70 -2.48 20.15 4.05
CA ILE A 70 -2.99 21.38 3.42
C ILE A 70 -3.82 22.18 4.43
N ASP A 71 -4.75 21.54 5.13
CA ASP A 71 -5.60 22.18 6.13
C ASP A 71 -4.79 22.76 7.29
N ARG A 72 -3.77 22.02 7.76
CA ARG A 72 -2.86 22.56 8.79
C ARG A 72 -2.03 23.74 8.30
N TYR A 73 -1.63 23.74 7.03
CA TYR A 73 -0.96 24.91 6.45
C TYR A 73 -1.90 26.12 6.45
N LYS A 74 -3.14 25.94 5.99
CA LYS A 74 -4.18 26.98 5.97
C LYS A 74 -4.45 27.51 7.38
N ASP A 75 -4.59 26.65 8.38
CA ASP A 75 -4.83 27.04 9.78
C ASP A 75 -3.69 27.92 10.34
N VAL A 76 -2.45 27.59 10.03
CA VAL A 76 -1.27 28.38 10.44
C VAL A 76 -1.20 29.70 9.68
N ALA A 77 -1.59 29.72 8.40
CA ALA A 77 -1.69 30.92 7.56
C ALA A 77 -2.75 31.90 8.10
N ASP A 78 -3.94 31.41 8.41
CA ASP A 78 -5.05 32.20 8.94
C ASP A 78 -4.75 32.80 10.34
N LYS A 79 -3.91 32.14 11.11
CA LYS A 79 -3.37 32.65 12.38
C LYS A 79 -2.23 33.65 12.20
N ASN A 80 -1.89 34.02 10.97
CA ASN A 80 -0.78 34.91 10.65
C ASN A 80 0.57 34.44 11.24
N MET A 81 0.77 33.13 11.40
CA MET A 81 2.02 32.57 11.92
C MET A 81 3.08 32.35 10.85
N ILE A 82 2.70 32.38 9.58
CA ILE A 82 3.58 32.25 8.42
C ILE A 82 3.30 33.33 7.40
N GLN A 83 4.28 33.59 6.54
CA GLN A 83 4.11 34.51 5.42
C GLN A 83 3.44 33.80 4.26
N VAL A 84 2.30 34.33 3.83
CA VAL A 84 1.49 33.76 2.74
C VAL A 84 1.83 34.48 1.44
N LYS A 85 1.91 33.73 0.35
CA LYS A 85 2.08 34.28 -0.99
C LYS A 85 0.76 34.97 -1.42
N VAL A 86 0.87 36.15 -2.00
CA VAL A 86 -0.31 36.89 -2.51
C VAL A 86 -1.01 36.04 -3.59
N GLY A 87 -2.34 35.93 -3.48
CA GLY A 87 -3.17 35.22 -4.45
C GLY A 87 -3.38 33.73 -4.16
N THR A 88 -2.87 33.20 -3.02
CA THR A 88 -3.06 31.77 -2.64
C THR A 88 -4.17 31.58 -1.61
N GLU A 89 -4.85 32.63 -1.18
CA GLU A 89 -5.93 32.59 -0.16
C GLU A 89 -5.55 31.86 1.15
N GLY A 90 -4.24 31.78 1.43
CA GLY A 90 -3.71 31.09 2.62
C GLY A 90 -3.46 29.60 2.43
N TYR A 91 -3.68 29.05 1.25
CA TYR A 91 -3.31 27.69 0.88
C TYR A 91 -1.86 27.59 0.39
N PRO A 92 -1.23 26.40 0.43
CA PRO A 92 0.14 26.24 -0.04
C PRO A 92 0.22 26.45 -1.57
N PRO A 93 1.29 27.10 -2.07
CA PRO A 93 1.46 27.33 -3.51
C PRO A 93 1.76 26.03 -4.29
N ASP A 94 2.30 25.03 -3.62
CA ASP A 94 2.62 23.71 -4.17
C ASP A 94 2.76 22.66 -3.05
N LEU A 95 2.72 21.37 -3.40
CA LEU A 95 2.90 20.28 -2.45
C LEU A 95 4.33 20.22 -1.85
N GLU A 96 5.32 20.71 -2.57
CA GLU A 96 6.69 20.72 -2.09
C GLU A 96 6.87 21.68 -0.90
N THR A 97 6.13 22.78 -0.88
CA THR A 97 6.13 23.73 0.24
C THR A 97 5.73 23.04 1.55
N LEU A 98 4.80 22.09 1.52
CA LEU A 98 4.41 21.31 2.70
C LEU A 98 5.57 20.45 3.24
N VAL A 99 6.44 19.95 2.35
CA VAL A 99 7.59 19.11 2.70
C VAL A 99 8.80 19.97 3.11
N LYS A 100 9.12 21.00 2.32
CA LYS A 100 10.26 21.92 2.60
C LYS A 100 10.02 22.73 3.86
N GLY A 101 8.74 23.00 4.16
CA GLY A 101 8.29 23.84 5.27
C GLY A 101 8.47 25.33 5.01
N VAL A 102 7.80 26.11 5.84
CA VAL A 102 7.80 27.59 5.79
C VAL A 102 8.35 28.17 7.09
N ASN A 103 8.96 29.33 7.01
CA ASN A 103 9.49 30.02 8.17
C ASN A 103 8.37 30.65 8.99
N MET A 104 8.48 30.59 10.32
CA MET A 104 7.56 31.27 11.22
C MET A 104 7.78 32.78 11.20
N MET A 105 6.69 33.53 11.24
CA MET A 105 6.74 34.98 11.47
C MET A 105 7.26 35.23 12.91
N GLY A 106 8.26 36.13 13.02
CA GLY A 106 8.92 36.43 14.31
C GLY A 106 10.00 35.43 14.75
N ALA A 107 10.19 34.32 14.04
CA ALA A 107 11.26 33.37 14.30
C ALA A 107 11.79 32.74 12.98
N PRO A 108 12.58 33.50 12.18
CA PRO A 108 12.99 33.09 10.83
C PRO A 108 13.86 31.82 10.81
N ASP A 109 14.49 31.47 11.92
CA ASP A 109 15.28 30.23 12.05
C ASP A 109 14.42 29.00 12.34
N ARG A 110 13.13 29.17 12.62
CA ARG A 110 12.18 28.07 12.88
C ARG A 110 11.29 27.83 11.67
N LYS A 111 11.38 26.60 11.13
CA LYS A 111 10.52 26.12 10.05
C LYS A 111 9.44 25.19 10.57
N ILE A 112 8.23 25.38 10.06
CA ILE A 112 7.11 24.44 10.23
C ILE A 112 7.03 23.58 8.98
N ARG A 113 7.05 22.26 9.14
CA ARG A 113 6.80 21.28 8.08
C ARG A 113 5.45 20.62 8.33
N PHE A 114 4.67 20.43 7.29
CA PHE A 114 3.32 19.88 7.37
C PHE A 114 3.27 18.44 6.86
N LEU A 115 4.19 18.08 5.96
CA LEU A 115 4.30 16.76 5.38
C LEU A 115 5.77 16.30 5.44
N ARG A 116 6.02 15.02 5.70
CA ARG A 116 7.39 14.47 5.72
C ARG A 116 7.94 14.25 4.32
N ALA A 117 7.11 13.73 3.44
CA ALA A 117 7.42 13.48 2.04
C ALA A 117 6.11 13.36 1.26
N ILE A 118 6.12 13.73 -0.01
CA ILE A 118 4.99 13.47 -0.90
C ILE A 118 4.93 11.96 -1.13
N PRO A 119 3.79 11.30 -0.82
CA PRO A 119 3.64 9.86 -0.98
C PRO A 119 3.65 9.47 -2.47
N VAL A 120 3.90 8.20 -2.73
CA VAL A 120 3.76 7.61 -4.07
C VAL A 120 2.34 7.13 -4.23
N ASP A 121 1.65 7.57 -5.27
CA ASP A 121 0.33 7.05 -5.61
C ASP A 121 0.42 5.53 -5.87
N PRO A 122 -0.25 4.68 -5.08
CA PRO A 122 -0.15 3.23 -5.19
C PRO A 122 -0.79 2.67 -6.47
N ILE A 123 -1.64 3.46 -7.15
CA ILE A 123 -2.31 3.05 -8.38
C ILE A 123 -1.44 3.35 -9.59
N THR A 124 -0.90 4.58 -9.69
CA THR A 124 -0.04 5.00 -10.82
C THR A 124 1.43 4.60 -10.64
N GLY A 125 1.87 4.37 -9.39
CA GLY A 125 3.27 4.12 -9.04
C GLY A 125 4.17 5.36 -9.12
N LYS A 126 3.60 6.56 -9.24
CA LYS A 126 4.32 7.83 -9.40
C LYS A 126 4.05 8.77 -8.23
N LYS A 127 4.92 9.77 -8.04
CA LYS A 127 4.71 10.88 -7.09
C LYS A 127 4.01 12.08 -7.73
N GLU A 128 3.20 11.82 -8.74
CA GLU A 128 2.50 12.85 -9.50
C GLU A 128 1.04 12.85 -9.09
N TRP A 129 0.64 13.88 -8.36
CA TRP A 129 -0.74 14.07 -7.93
C TRP A 129 -1.44 15.11 -8.80
N GLY A 130 -2.72 14.95 -9.01
CA GLY A 130 -3.58 16.02 -9.49
C GLY A 130 -3.78 17.03 -8.37
N MET A 131 -3.89 18.28 -8.71
CA MET A 131 -4.11 19.38 -7.76
C MET A 131 -5.29 20.21 -8.24
N ARG A 132 -6.00 20.82 -7.31
CA ARG A 132 -7.05 21.81 -7.56
C ARG A 132 -6.79 23.03 -6.70
N SER A 133 -7.00 24.19 -7.26
CA SER A 133 -7.01 25.46 -6.55
C SER A 133 -8.43 25.73 -6.00
N VAL A 134 -8.55 26.67 -5.09
CA VAL A 134 -9.86 27.12 -4.56
C VAL A 134 -10.81 27.59 -5.66
N GLN A 135 -10.24 28.21 -6.72
CA GLN A 135 -11.00 28.75 -7.83
C GLN A 135 -11.36 27.73 -8.91
N ASP A 136 -10.75 26.54 -8.87
CA ASP A 136 -11.04 25.49 -9.85
C ASP A 136 -12.39 24.82 -9.56
N ASP A 137 -13.06 24.34 -10.59
CA ASP A 137 -14.26 23.54 -10.42
C ASP A 137 -13.96 22.23 -9.68
N ALA A 138 -14.90 21.75 -8.89
CA ALA A 138 -14.71 20.58 -8.04
C ALA A 138 -14.38 19.29 -8.81
N ASP A 139 -14.78 19.21 -10.07
CA ASP A 139 -14.54 18.10 -10.99
C ASP A 139 -13.41 18.40 -12.01
N SER A 140 -12.73 19.55 -11.86
CA SER A 140 -11.63 19.93 -12.75
C SER A 140 -10.47 18.96 -12.65
N ASN A 141 -9.96 18.54 -13.81
CA ASN A 141 -8.73 17.76 -13.94
C ASN A 141 -7.52 18.63 -14.30
N SER A 142 -7.71 19.94 -14.45
CA SER A 142 -6.66 20.92 -14.70
C SER A 142 -6.47 21.82 -13.48
N TRP A 143 -5.22 22.08 -13.14
CA TRP A 143 -4.87 22.92 -12.00
C TRP A 143 -4.65 24.36 -12.45
N GLY A 144 -5.30 25.31 -11.77
CA GLY A 144 -5.17 26.74 -12.03
C GLY A 144 -3.82 27.35 -11.67
N GLY A 145 -3.01 26.64 -10.85
CA GLY A 145 -1.62 27.02 -10.57
C GLY A 145 -1.44 28.09 -9.48
N GLN A 146 -2.51 28.60 -8.87
CA GLN A 146 -2.45 29.64 -7.84
C GLN A 146 -2.07 29.06 -6.47
N ASP A 147 -2.75 28.01 -6.08
CA ASP A 147 -2.64 27.35 -4.78
C ASP A 147 -3.00 25.85 -4.90
N VAL A 148 -2.84 25.13 -3.81
CA VAL A 148 -3.27 23.74 -3.70
C VAL A 148 -4.31 23.63 -2.59
N PHE A 149 -5.56 23.61 -3.00
CA PHE A 149 -6.71 23.41 -2.12
C PHE A 149 -7.01 21.92 -1.92
N ASP A 150 -7.01 21.16 -3.01
CA ASP A 150 -7.28 19.71 -2.97
C ASP A 150 -6.31 18.94 -3.85
N VAL A 151 -6.20 17.64 -3.57
CA VAL A 151 -5.36 16.69 -4.31
C VAL A 151 -6.15 15.44 -4.67
N PHE A 152 -5.84 14.87 -5.83
CA PHE A 152 -6.47 13.64 -6.34
C PHE A 152 -5.47 12.78 -7.11
N SER A 153 -5.82 11.50 -7.32
CA SER A 153 -5.01 10.60 -8.15
C SER A 153 -5.17 10.92 -9.63
N LYS A 154 -4.06 10.98 -10.36
CA LYS A 154 -4.07 11.08 -11.85
C LYS A 154 -4.39 9.76 -12.56
N SER A 155 -4.80 8.75 -11.83
CA SER A 155 -5.20 7.47 -12.42
C SER A 155 -6.51 7.59 -13.18
N THR A 156 -6.54 7.07 -14.39
CA THR A 156 -7.78 6.95 -15.20
C THR A 156 -8.57 5.67 -14.88
N GLY A 157 -8.10 4.88 -13.90
CA GLY A 157 -8.72 3.63 -13.51
C GLY A 157 -9.98 3.82 -12.68
N THR A 158 -10.72 2.71 -12.53
CA THR A 158 -11.93 2.63 -11.72
C THR A 158 -11.67 1.73 -10.51
N ALA A 159 -12.16 2.17 -9.37
CA ALA A 159 -12.06 1.45 -8.11
C ALA A 159 -13.02 0.25 -8.05
N LEU A 160 -12.85 -0.60 -7.05
CA LEU A 160 -13.71 -1.78 -6.84
C LEU A 160 -15.17 -1.42 -6.55
N ASP A 161 -15.43 -0.21 -6.06
CA ASP A 161 -16.77 0.32 -5.82
C ASP A 161 -17.42 0.99 -7.05
N GLY A 162 -16.69 1.04 -8.17
CA GLY A 162 -17.16 1.62 -9.44
C GLY A 162 -16.88 3.12 -9.60
N THR A 163 -16.33 3.80 -8.59
CA THR A 163 -15.93 5.21 -8.69
C THR A 163 -14.57 5.36 -9.41
N LYS A 164 -14.32 6.51 -10.01
CA LYS A 164 -13.00 6.78 -10.59
C LYS A 164 -12.02 7.21 -9.49
N TYR A 165 -10.75 6.81 -9.61
CA TYR A 165 -9.72 7.24 -8.66
C TYR A 165 -9.47 8.76 -8.70
N SER A 166 -9.74 9.41 -9.83
CA SER A 166 -9.67 10.88 -9.99
C SER A 166 -10.71 11.66 -9.19
N ASP A 167 -11.74 10.97 -8.73
CA ASP A 167 -12.86 11.58 -8.00
C ASP A 167 -12.72 11.43 -6.47
N TRP A 168 -11.62 10.80 -6.04
CA TRP A 168 -11.35 10.52 -4.60
C TRP A 168 -10.67 11.66 -3.87
#